data_f8c4444d0958c97569e9d2fe0b771e1f
#
_entry.id   f8c4444d0958c97569e9d2fe0b771e1f
#
_cell.length_a   1.000
_cell.length_b   1.000
_cell.length_c   1.000
_cell.angle_alpha   90.00
_cell.angle_beta   90.00
_cell.angle_gamma   90.00
#
_symmetry.space_group_name_H-M   'P 1'
#
loop_
_entity.id
_entity.type
_entity.pdbx_description
1 polymer ?
#
loop_
_entity_poly.entity_id
_entity_poly.type
_entity_poly.pdbx_seq_one_letter_code
_entity_poly.pdbx_strand_id
1 'polypeptide(L)'
;IKHINDQFIAHFLEAVRAKQGQQFYAVGEYWKNDKDSLDKYLSEVKYKIDLFDVPLHYHFFQASQKGRDYDLQELFNDTLVNDHPDLAVTFVDNHDSQKNSSLESQVKDWFKPLAYGLILLRKDGYPCIFYGDYYSIKRKQSPHRPILDILLDARKKYAHGEQLDYFDHPNTIGFTRKGDEAHPHSGLALLISNGEDGDKI
;
A
#
# COMPACT_ATOMS: atom_id res chain seq x y z
N ILE A 1 6.23 -7.84 -15.02
CA ILE A 1 7.30 -8.85 -14.94
C ILE A 1 6.82 -10.30 -15.02
N LYS A 2 5.55 -10.56 -14.80
CA LYS A 2 4.91 -11.90 -14.80
C LYS A 2 5.23 -12.78 -16.02
N HIS A 3 5.56 -12.16 -17.17
CA HIS A 3 5.87 -12.84 -18.42
C HIS A 3 7.36 -12.85 -18.77
N ILE A 4 8.22 -12.43 -17.85
CA ILE A 4 9.68 -12.41 -18.00
C ILE A 4 10.25 -13.55 -17.12
N ASN A 5 11.25 -14.24 -17.65
CA ASN A 5 11.94 -15.28 -16.90
C ASN A 5 12.55 -14.70 -15.62
N ASP A 6 12.27 -15.31 -14.48
CA ASP A 6 12.72 -14.93 -13.14
C ASP A 6 14.23 -14.90 -13.00
N GLN A 7 14.93 -15.93 -13.55
CA GLN A 7 16.40 -15.98 -13.56
C GLN A 7 17.01 -14.83 -14.36
N PHE A 8 16.36 -14.44 -15.47
CA PHE A 8 16.81 -13.27 -16.22
C PHE A 8 16.74 -12.01 -15.37
N ILE A 9 15.63 -11.78 -14.65
CA ILE A 9 15.47 -10.63 -13.75
C ILE A 9 16.56 -10.65 -12.67
N ALA A 10 16.77 -11.80 -12.04
CA ALA A 10 17.79 -11.93 -11.00
C ALA A 10 19.20 -11.58 -11.51
N HIS A 11 19.63 -12.13 -12.67
CA HIS A 11 20.93 -11.85 -13.27
C HIS A 11 21.04 -10.41 -13.78
N PHE A 12 19.98 -9.87 -14.37
CA PHE A 12 19.93 -8.48 -14.81
C PHE A 12 20.19 -7.50 -13.65
N LEU A 13 19.49 -7.70 -12.53
CA LEU A 13 19.67 -6.85 -11.34
C LEU A 13 21.06 -7.01 -10.73
N GLU A 14 21.62 -8.23 -10.70
CA GLU A 14 23.01 -8.45 -10.28
C GLU A 14 24.00 -7.67 -11.14
N ALA A 15 23.85 -7.74 -12.46
CA ALA A 15 24.73 -7.05 -13.39
C ALA A 15 24.62 -5.52 -13.27
N VAL A 16 23.41 -4.98 -13.11
CA VAL A 16 23.18 -3.55 -12.90
C VAL A 16 23.80 -3.09 -11.59
N ARG A 17 23.54 -3.80 -10.48
CA ARG A 17 24.07 -3.46 -9.16
C ARG A 17 25.58 -3.54 -9.09
N ALA A 18 26.19 -4.53 -9.73
CA ALA A 18 27.65 -4.63 -9.84
C ALA A 18 28.27 -3.44 -10.58
N LYS A 19 27.61 -2.92 -11.62
CA LYS A 19 28.08 -1.77 -12.39
C LYS A 19 27.89 -0.44 -11.66
N GLN A 20 26.77 -0.27 -10.97
CA GLN A 20 26.44 0.97 -10.27
C GLN A 20 27.23 1.13 -8.95
N GLY A 21 27.85 0.06 -8.44
CA GLY A 21 28.58 0.07 -7.17
C GLY A 21 27.71 0.38 -5.94
N GLN A 22 26.38 0.34 -6.10
CA GLN A 22 25.41 0.61 -5.05
C GLN A 22 24.16 -0.26 -5.18
N GLN A 23 23.33 -0.25 -4.15
CA GLN A 23 22.06 -0.96 -4.16
C GLN A 23 21.07 -0.24 -5.11
N PHE A 24 20.92 -0.75 -6.32
CA PHE A 24 19.95 -0.24 -7.28
C PHE A 24 18.55 -0.71 -6.90
N TYR A 25 17.65 0.24 -6.63
CA TYR A 25 16.25 -0.05 -6.30
C TYR A 25 15.54 -0.63 -7.52
N ALA A 26 14.74 -1.67 -7.29
CA ALA A 26 13.92 -2.28 -8.33
C ALA A 26 12.57 -2.68 -7.77
N VAL A 27 11.52 -2.38 -8.50
CA VAL A 27 10.15 -2.80 -8.20
C VAL A 27 9.55 -3.47 -9.42
N GLY A 28 8.80 -4.53 -9.19
CA GLY A 28 8.14 -5.29 -10.23
C GLY A 28 6.63 -5.36 -10.04
N GLU A 29 5.91 -5.30 -11.15
CA GLU A 29 4.50 -5.59 -11.17
C GLU A 29 4.29 -7.06 -11.54
N TYR A 30 3.86 -7.86 -10.57
CA TYR A 30 3.40 -9.22 -10.76
C TYR A 30 1.91 -9.29 -10.44
N TRP A 31 1.05 -8.99 -11.41
CA TRP A 31 -0.38 -8.83 -11.19
C TRP A 31 -1.07 -10.17 -10.91
N LYS A 32 -1.12 -10.51 -9.64
CA LYS A 32 -1.80 -11.69 -9.08
C LYS A 32 -2.43 -11.33 -7.75
N ASN A 33 -3.73 -11.59 -7.62
CA ASN A 33 -4.43 -11.52 -6.33
C ASN A 33 -4.26 -12.86 -5.59
N ASP A 34 -3.02 -13.19 -5.30
CA ASP A 34 -2.63 -14.45 -4.65
C ASP A 34 -1.23 -14.28 -4.06
N LYS A 35 -1.16 -14.18 -2.75
CA LYS A 35 0.08 -13.97 -1.99
C LYS A 35 1.12 -15.06 -2.26
N ASP A 36 0.71 -16.33 -2.30
CA ASP A 36 1.63 -17.44 -2.49
C ASP A 36 2.35 -17.39 -3.85
N SER A 37 1.67 -16.88 -4.88
CA SER A 37 2.30 -16.62 -6.19
C SER A 37 3.35 -15.51 -6.11
N LEU A 38 3.11 -14.46 -5.31
CA LEU A 38 4.07 -13.38 -5.10
C LEU A 38 5.28 -13.88 -4.30
N ASP A 39 5.05 -14.62 -3.21
CA ASP A 39 6.11 -15.24 -2.40
C ASP A 39 6.99 -16.16 -3.22
N LYS A 40 6.37 -17.03 -4.02
CA LYS A 40 7.09 -17.91 -4.93
C LYS A 40 7.97 -17.11 -5.87
N TYR A 41 7.45 -16.06 -6.51
CA TYR A 41 8.22 -15.23 -7.41
C TYR A 41 9.38 -14.52 -6.69
N LEU A 42 9.14 -13.94 -5.50
CA LEU A 42 10.21 -13.33 -4.69
C LEU A 42 11.34 -14.33 -4.38
N SER A 43 10.99 -15.55 -4.02
CA SER A 43 11.97 -16.62 -3.79
C SER A 43 12.78 -16.96 -5.05
N GLU A 44 12.12 -17.07 -6.21
CA GLU A 44 12.76 -17.36 -7.50
C GLU A 44 13.74 -16.25 -7.93
N VAL A 45 13.43 -14.99 -7.66
CA VAL A 45 14.34 -13.85 -7.88
C VAL A 45 15.26 -13.56 -6.70
N LYS A 46 15.31 -14.45 -5.70
CA LYS A 46 16.18 -14.36 -4.51
C LYS A 46 15.98 -13.09 -3.71
N TYR A 47 14.73 -12.61 -3.60
CA TYR A 47 14.36 -11.40 -2.86
C TYR A 47 15.12 -10.14 -3.29
N LYS A 48 15.45 -10.03 -4.59
CA LYS A 48 16.22 -8.91 -5.14
C LYS A 48 15.39 -7.75 -5.68
N ILE A 49 14.08 -7.89 -5.64
CA ILE A 49 13.13 -6.92 -6.18
C ILE A 49 11.96 -6.77 -5.22
N ASP A 50 11.46 -5.56 -5.08
CA ASP A 50 10.18 -5.34 -4.40
C ASP A 50 9.03 -5.61 -5.36
N LEU A 51 7.87 -5.97 -4.85
CA LEU A 51 6.66 -6.17 -5.65
C LEU A 51 5.53 -5.26 -5.19
N PHE A 52 4.72 -4.82 -6.16
CA PHE A 52 3.44 -4.21 -5.85
C PHE A 52 2.53 -5.22 -5.13
N ASP A 53 1.96 -4.80 -3.99
CA ASP A 53 1.06 -5.61 -3.19
C ASP A 53 -0.34 -5.64 -3.81
N VAL A 54 -0.50 -6.49 -4.82
CA VAL A 54 -1.75 -6.66 -5.53
C VAL A 54 -2.86 -7.24 -4.64
N PRO A 55 -2.62 -8.21 -3.74
CA PRO A 55 -3.62 -8.63 -2.76
C PRO A 55 -4.18 -7.48 -1.93
N LEU A 56 -3.33 -6.62 -1.36
CA LEU A 56 -3.79 -5.46 -0.58
C LEU A 56 -4.66 -4.50 -1.41
N HIS A 57 -4.26 -4.24 -2.66
CA HIS A 57 -5.09 -3.46 -3.59
C HIS A 57 -6.49 -4.06 -3.75
N TYR A 58 -6.59 -5.38 -3.92
CA TYR A 58 -7.88 -6.05 -4.05
C TYR A 58 -8.70 -6.04 -2.76
N HIS A 59 -8.06 -6.06 -1.58
CA HIS A 59 -8.74 -5.83 -0.30
C HIS A 59 -9.34 -4.42 -0.24
N PHE A 60 -8.60 -3.38 -0.62
CA PHE A 60 -9.13 -2.02 -0.72
C PHE A 60 -10.28 -1.91 -1.72
N PHE A 61 -10.14 -2.53 -2.89
CA PHE A 61 -11.21 -2.58 -3.88
C PHE A 61 -12.47 -3.22 -3.29
N GLN A 62 -12.37 -4.43 -2.72
CA GLN A 62 -13.49 -5.14 -2.14
C GLN A 62 -14.13 -4.37 -0.98
N ALA A 63 -13.33 -3.81 -0.07
CA ALA A 63 -13.81 -2.98 1.02
C ALA A 63 -14.60 -1.77 0.49
N SER A 64 -14.10 -1.12 -0.55
CA SER A 64 -14.79 0.01 -1.17
C SER A 64 -16.12 -0.38 -1.83
N GLN A 65 -16.24 -1.62 -2.36
CA GLN A 65 -17.47 -2.10 -2.98
C GLN A 65 -18.52 -2.53 -1.96
N LYS A 66 -18.10 -3.28 -0.92
CA LYS A 66 -18.98 -3.85 0.10
C LYS A 66 -19.38 -2.84 1.19
N GLY A 67 -18.58 -1.77 1.38
CA GLY A 67 -18.82 -0.81 2.44
C GLY A 67 -18.87 -1.51 3.82
N ARG A 68 -19.92 -1.27 4.58
CA ARG A 68 -20.13 -1.82 5.92
C ARG A 68 -20.08 -3.36 6.01
N ASP A 69 -20.38 -4.05 4.92
CA ASP A 69 -20.39 -5.52 4.89
C ASP A 69 -18.98 -6.12 4.71
N TYR A 70 -17.94 -5.29 4.58
CA TYR A 70 -16.56 -5.73 4.57
C TYR A 70 -15.99 -5.69 5.99
N ASP A 71 -15.41 -6.81 6.42
CA ASP A 71 -14.70 -6.87 7.70
C ASP A 71 -13.30 -6.24 7.55
N LEU A 72 -13.12 -5.06 8.15
CA LEU A 72 -11.84 -4.35 8.10
C LEU A 72 -10.70 -5.08 8.83
N GLN A 73 -11.00 -6.01 9.75
CA GLN A 73 -9.98 -6.82 10.43
C GLN A 73 -9.19 -7.68 9.44
N GLU A 74 -9.82 -8.07 8.32
CA GLU A 74 -9.25 -8.91 7.28
C GLU A 74 -8.38 -8.13 6.28
N LEU A 75 -8.28 -6.80 6.42
CA LEU A 75 -7.75 -5.93 5.37
C LEU A 75 -6.29 -6.24 4.99
N PHE A 76 -5.49 -6.70 5.93
CA PHE A 76 -4.08 -7.05 5.72
C PHE A 76 -3.82 -8.57 5.69
N ASN A 77 -4.84 -9.40 5.88
CA ASN A 77 -4.69 -10.85 5.79
C ASN A 77 -4.34 -11.27 4.36
N ASP A 78 -3.48 -12.28 4.23
CA ASP A 78 -3.04 -12.80 2.94
C ASP A 78 -2.50 -11.72 1.96
N THR A 79 -1.84 -10.70 2.50
CA THR A 79 -1.19 -9.63 1.74
C THR A 79 0.32 -9.75 1.77
N LEU A 80 0.99 -9.20 0.74
CA LEU A 80 2.44 -9.21 0.69
C LEU A 80 3.06 -8.39 1.83
N VAL A 81 2.47 -7.25 2.15
CA VAL A 81 2.97 -6.36 3.21
C VAL A 81 2.89 -6.99 4.60
N ASN A 82 1.95 -7.90 4.82
CA ASN A 82 1.86 -8.63 6.10
C ASN A 82 3.04 -9.58 6.30
N ASP A 83 3.47 -10.28 5.25
CA ASP A 83 4.51 -11.30 5.34
C ASP A 83 5.91 -10.74 5.01
N HIS A 84 6.00 -9.81 4.06
CA HIS A 84 7.24 -9.18 3.59
C HIS A 84 7.14 -7.65 3.57
N PRO A 85 7.04 -6.99 4.74
CA PRO A 85 6.83 -5.54 4.82
C PRO A 85 7.93 -4.73 4.13
N ASP A 86 9.15 -5.24 4.09
CA ASP A 86 10.30 -4.57 3.48
C ASP A 86 10.39 -4.75 1.95
N LEU A 87 9.57 -5.63 1.37
CA LEU A 87 9.56 -5.94 -0.06
C LEU A 87 8.22 -5.58 -0.73
N ALA A 88 7.26 -5.11 0.04
CA ALA A 88 5.93 -4.76 -0.44
C ALA A 88 5.83 -3.29 -0.82
N VAL A 89 5.52 -3.00 -2.08
CA VAL A 89 5.11 -1.66 -2.52
C VAL A 89 3.60 -1.58 -2.43
N THR A 90 3.10 -0.89 -1.40
CA THR A 90 1.67 -0.71 -1.15
C THR A 90 1.09 0.39 -2.02
N PHE A 91 -0.08 0.18 -2.59
CA PHE A 91 -0.74 1.16 -3.47
C PHE A 91 -2.27 1.04 -3.38
N VAL A 92 -2.97 2.11 -3.73
CA VAL A 92 -4.45 2.13 -3.75
C VAL A 92 -4.98 1.82 -5.14
N ASP A 93 -4.54 2.56 -6.14
CA ASP A 93 -4.86 2.35 -7.55
C ASP A 93 -3.62 2.55 -8.42
N ASN A 94 -3.70 2.10 -9.67
CA ASN A 94 -2.75 2.41 -10.73
C ASN A 94 -3.45 2.70 -12.06
N HIS A 95 -2.71 2.85 -13.15
CA HIS A 95 -3.26 3.16 -14.47
C HIS A 95 -4.08 2.01 -15.07
N ASP A 96 -3.83 0.76 -14.66
CA ASP A 96 -4.52 -0.43 -15.16
C ASP A 96 -5.75 -0.82 -14.31
N SER A 97 -5.85 -0.37 -13.06
CA SER A 97 -6.99 -0.65 -12.18
C SER A 97 -8.19 0.27 -12.43
N GLN A 98 -8.02 1.33 -13.22
CA GLN A 98 -9.07 2.32 -13.46
C GLN A 98 -10.24 1.79 -14.27
N LYS A 99 -11.36 2.52 -14.20
CA LYS A 99 -12.56 2.22 -14.97
C LYS A 99 -12.26 2.14 -16.48
N ASN A 100 -12.72 1.07 -17.11
CA ASN A 100 -12.49 0.72 -18.51
C ASN A 100 -11.02 0.36 -18.85
N SER A 101 -10.18 0.11 -17.88
CA SER A 101 -8.84 -0.45 -18.08
C SER A 101 -8.86 -1.98 -18.07
N SER A 102 -7.74 -2.60 -18.46
CA SER A 102 -7.63 -4.05 -18.63
C SER A 102 -7.78 -4.84 -17.32
N LEU A 103 -7.46 -4.23 -16.21
CA LEU A 103 -7.49 -4.83 -14.87
C LEU A 103 -8.47 -4.08 -13.95
N GLU A 104 -9.58 -3.60 -14.52
CA GLU A 104 -10.56 -2.76 -13.83
C GLU A 104 -10.89 -3.28 -12.42
N SER A 105 -10.40 -2.58 -11.41
CA SER A 105 -10.60 -2.85 -9.99
C SER A 105 -10.48 -1.54 -9.18
N GLN A 106 -11.03 -0.46 -9.73
CA GLN A 106 -10.91 0.87 -9.14
C GLN A 106 -11.52 0.94 -7.73
N VAL A 107 -10.74 1.40 -6.77
CA VAL A 107 -11.20 1.71 -5.42
C VAL A 107 -12.14 2.92 -5.48
N LYS A 108 -13.33 2.81 -4.87
CA LYS A 108 -14.30 3.92 -4.85
C LYS A 108 -13.75 5.13 -4.11
N ASP A 109 -14.11 6.31 -4.59
CA ASP A 109 -13.59 7.61 -4.11
C ASP A 109 -13.76 7.80 -2.60
N TRP A 110 -14.85 7.31 -2.01
CA TRP A 110 -15.09 7.44 -0.58
C TRP A 110 -14.09 6.66 0.28
N PHE A 111 -13.56 5.52 -0.22
CA PHE A 111 -12.61 4.68 0.52
C PHE A 111 -11.14 5.08 0.28
N LYS A 112 -10.83 5.80 -0.79
CA LYS A 112 -9.45 6.21 -1.12
C LYS A 112 -8.75 6.96 0.02
N PRO A 113 -9.37 7.94 0.71
CA PRO A 113 -8.74 8.60 1.85
C PRO A 113 -8.34 7.63 2.98
N LEU A 114 -9.19 6.64 3.26
CA LEU A 114 -8.92 5.62 4.27
C LEU A 114 -7.75 4.72 3.85
N ALA A 115 -7.79 4.21 2.62
CA ALA A 115 -6.72 3.37 2.06
C ALA A 115 -5.37 4.11 2.02
N TYR A 116 -5.35 5.37 1.57
CA TYR A 116 -4.14 6.19 1.61
C TYR A 116 -3.66 6.49 3.03
N GLY A 117 -4.57 6.71 3.98
CA GLY A 117 -4.22 6.84 5.40
C GLY A 117 -3.48 5.61 5.91
N LEU A 118 -3.97 4.42 5.56
CA LEU A 118 -3.35 3.15 5.93
C LEU A 118 -1.95 2.99 5.31
N ILE A 119 -1.79 3.13 4.00
CA ILE A 119 -0.49 2.89 3.38
C ILE A 119 0.54 4.00 3.66
N LEU A 120 0.11 5.25 3.85
CA LEU A 120 1.03 6.36 4.07
C LEU A 120 1.50 6.49 5.52
N LEU A 121 0.67 6.14 6.50
CA LEU A 121 0.98 6.39 7.90
C LEU A 121 1.43 5.15 8.67
N ARG A 122 1.17 3.93 8.19
CA ARG A 122 1.72 2.70 8.75
C ARG A 122 3.24 2.63 8.55
N LYS A 123 3.88 1.82 9.40
CA LYS A 123 5.31 1.53 9.31
C LYS A 123 5.64 0.64 8.12
N ASP A 124 4.78 -0.33 7.86
CA ASP A 124 5.02 -1.44 6.97
C ASP A 124 4.73 -1.07 5.51
N GLY A 125 5.54 -1.60 4.60
CA GLY A 125 5.43 -1.37 3.18
C GLY A 125 6.04 -0.05 2.68
N TYR A 126 6.30 -0.01 1.37
CA TYR A 126 6.77 1.19 0.66
C TYR A 126 5.58 1.80 -0.11
N PRO A 127 4.99 2.91 0.36
CA PRO A 127 3.75 3.41 -0.23
C PRO A 127 3.98 4.08 -1.59
N CYS A 128 3.11 3.76 -2.55
CA CYS A 128 3.07 4.37 -3.87
C CYS A 128 1.74 5.11 -4.08
N ILE A 129 1.82 6.41 -4.36
CA ILE A 129 0.64 7.23 -4.68
C ILE A 129 0.43 7.22 -6.18
N PHE A 130 -0.79 6.88 -6.60
CA PHE A 130 -1.14 6.95 -8.01
C PHE A 130 -1.21 8.40 -8.51
N TYR A 131 -0.51 8.68 -9.62
CA TYR A 131 -0.46 10.01 -10.23
C TYR A 131 -1.86 10.60 -10.48
N GLY A 132 -2.80 9.76 -10.95
CA GLY A 132 -4.17 10.17 -11.25
C GLY A 132 -4.96 10.61 -10.01
N ASP A 133 -4.68 10.03 -8.85
CA ASP A 133 -5.32 10.42 -7.59
C ASP A 133 -4.73 11.72 -7.02
N TYR A 134 -3.50 12.06 -7.36
CA TYR A 134 -2.86 13.29 -6.88
C TYR A 134 -3.06 14.47 -7.85
N TYR A 135 -2.79 14.27 -9.17
CA TYR A 135 -2.82 15.35 -10.16
C TYR A 135 -4.08 15.35 -11.04
N SER A 136 -4.87 14.27 -11.03
CA SER A 136 -5.98 14.00 -11.97
C SER A 136 -5.52 13.68 -13.40
N ILE A 137 -6.32 12.86 -14.10
CA ILE A 137 -6.05 12.43 -15.48
C ILE A 137 -6.69 13.39 -16.50
N LYS A 138 -7.77 14.08 -16.13
CA LYS A 138 -8.60 14.89 -17.06
C LYS A 138 -8.41 16.40 -16.89
N ARG A 139 -7.24 16.86 -16.50
CA ARG A 139 -6.91 18.29 -16.29
C ARG A 139 -7.81 19.04 -15.27
N LYS A 140 -8.58 18.32 -14.46
CA LYS A 140 -9.29 18.85 -13.30
C LYS A 140 -8.47 18.51 -12.07
N GLN A 141 -8.51 19.37 -11.07
CA GLN A 141 -7.86 19.07 -9.79
C GLN A 141 -8.46 17.78 -9.20
N SER A 142 -7.60 16.89 -8.73
CA SER A 142 -8.06 15.67 -8.08
C SER A 142 -8.79 16.01 -6.77
N PRO A 143 -9.95 15.38 -6.49
CA PRO A 143 -10.64 15.59 -5.22
C PRO A 143 -9.86 15.04 -4.03
N HIS A 144 -8.90 14.13 -4.27
CA HIS A 144 -8.11 13.48 -3.22
C HIS A 144 -6.84 14.25 -2.87
N ARG A 145 -6.38 15.19 -3.72
CA ARG A 145 -5.14 15.93 -3.48
C ARG A 145 -5.09 16.63 -2.12
N PRO A 146 -6.12 17.36 -1.65
CA PRO A 146 -6.05 18.04 -0.36
C PRO A 146 -5.79 17.08 0.81
N ILE A 147 -6.44 15.92 0.84
CA ILE A 147 -6.21 14.93 1.88
C ILE A 147 -4.85 14.24 1.72
N LEU A 148 -4.40 13.99 0.49
CA LEU A 148 -3.08 13.42 0.24
C LEU A 148 -1.96 14.36 0.69
N ASP A 149 -2.08 15.67 0.47
CA ASP A 149 -1.12 16.66 0.97
C ASP A 149 -1.03 16.62 2.52
N ILE A 150 -2.17 16.49 3.20
CA ILE A 150 -2.23 16.34 4.67
C ILE A 150 -1.57 15.03 5.12
N LEU A 151 -1.87 13.92 4.47
CA LEU A 151 -1.32 12.61 4.81
C LEU A 151 0.21 12.54 4.56
N LEU A 152 0.69 13.16 3.49
CA LEU A 152 2.13 13.26 3.21
C LEU A 152 2.87 14.11 4.25
N ASP A 153 2.28 15.23 4.65
CA ASP A 153 2.83 16.06 5.73
C ASP A 153 2.83 15.31 7.07
N ALA A 154 1.74 14.63 7.39
CA ALA A 154 1.62 13.79 8.59
C ALA A 154 2.64 12.64 8.57
N ARG A 155 2.82 11.95 7.43
CA ARG A 155 3.85 10.91 7.28
C ARG A 155 5.23 11.45 7.62
N LYS A 156 5.58 12.59 7.05
CA LYS A 156 6.90 13.20 7.25
C LYS A 156 7.14 13.66 8.69
N LYS A 157 6.12 14.18 9.36
CA LYS A 157 6.27 14.80 10.67
C LYS A 157 5.98 13.87 11.84
N TYR A 158 5.00 12.97 11.67
CA TYR A 158 4.43 12.27 12.82
C TYR A 158 4.49 10.74 12.73
N ALA A 159 4.63 10.14 11.52
CA ALA A 159 4.57 8.69 11.36
C ALA A 159 5.89 7.99 11.71
N HIS A 160 6.39 8.19 12.93
CA HIS A 160 7.64 7.65 13.42
C HIS A 160 7.44 6.74 14.65
N GLY A 161 8.48 5.97 14.97
CA GLY A 161 8.50 5.08 16.11
C GLY A 161 7.72 3.77 15.94
N GLU A 162 7.53 3.08 17.06
CA GLU A 162 6.81 1.81 17.12
C GLU A 162 5.35 1.95 16.70
N GLN A 163 4.82 0.93 16.04
CA GLN A 163 3.41 0.84 15.65
C GLN A 163 2.68 -0.17 16.55
N LEU A 164 1.48 0.19 16.99
CA LEU A 164 0.54 -0.70 17.63
C LEU A 164 -0.77 -0.70 16.85
N ASP A 165 -1.19 -1.87 16.43
CA ASP A 165 -2.43 -2.08 15.67
C ASP A 165 -3.60 -2.41 16.59
N TYR A 166 -4.78 -1.91 16.25
CA TYR A 166 -6.07 -2.13 16.92
C TYR A 166 -7.08 -2.57 15.85
N PHE A 167 -6.96 -3.83 15.42
CA PHE A 167 -7.79 -4.44 14.40
C PHE A 167 -8.72 -5.48 15.06
N ASP A 168 -9.55 -5.01 15.95
CA ASP A 168 -10.39 -5.81 16.84
C ASP A 168 -11.89 -5.53 16.69
N HIS A 169 -12.27 -4.78 15.64
CA HIS A 169 -13.67 -4.50 15.31
C HIS A 169 -13.90 -4.53 13.80
N PRO A 170 -14.93 -5.21 13.29
CA PRO A 170 -15.12 -5.42 11.85
C PRO A 170 -15.31 -4.14 11.05
N ASN A 171 -15.87 -3.09 11.64
CA ASN A 171 -16.15 -1.84 10.94
C ASN A 171 -15.28 -0.65 11.37
N THR A 172 -14.40 -0.85 12.36
CA THR A 172 -13.54 0.23 12.85
C THR A 172 -12.19 -0.33 13.25
N ILE A 173 -11.15 0.06 12.54
CA ILE A 173 -9.76 -0.32 12.83
C ILE A 173 -8.91 0.93 12.99
N GLY A 174 -7.78 0.78 13.63
CA GLY A 174 -6.84 1.87 13.80
C GLY A 174 -5.46 1.40 14.19
N PHE A 175 -4.55 2.34 14.29
CA PHE A 175 -3.21 2.10 14.83
C PHE A 175 -2.64 3.38 15.42
N THR A 176 -1.62 3.20 16.25
CA THR A 176 -0.81 4.31 16.76
C THR A 176 0.63 4.16 16.30
N ARG A 177 1.30 5.29 16.09
CA ARG A 177 2.74 5.41 15.98
C ARG A 177 3.20 6.17 17.23
N LYS A 178 4.13 5.60 18.00
CA LYS A 178 4.51 6.16 19.31
C LYS A 178 5.42 7.39 19.25
N GLY A 179 5.94 7.71 18.04
CA GLY A 179 7.03 8.66 17.90
C GLY A 179 8.38 8.05 18.34
N ASP A 180 9.44 8.80 18.14
CA ASP A 180 10.78 8.42 18.57
C ASP A 180 11.64 9.65 18.94
N GLU A 181 12.77 9.42 19.59
CA GLU A 181 13.69 10.49 20.03
C GLU A 181 14.38 11.21 18.86
N ALA A 182 14.57 10.52 17.73
CA ALA A 182 15.16 11.12 16.53
C ALA A 182 14.23 12.13 15.85
N HIS A 183 12.92 12.04 16.13
CA HIS A 183 11.88 12.92 15.62
C HIS A 183 11.04 13.49 16.78
N PRO A 184 11.56 14.50 17.52
CA PRO A 184 10.85 15.07 18.68
C PRO A 184 9.46 15.57 18.32
N HIS A 185 8.49 15.31 19.19
CA HIS A 185 7.06 15.65 18.98
C HIS A 185 6.38 14.88 17.84
N SER A 186 6.97 13.79 17.37
CA SER A 186 6.34 12.84 16.47
C SER A 186 5.38 11.90 17.21
N GLY A 187 4.68 11.08 16.46
CA GLY A 187 3.64 10.18 16.94
C GLY A 187 2.28 10.60 16.42
N LEU A 188 1.42 9.62 16.14
CA LEU A 188 0.06 9.83 15.67
C LEU A 188 -0.83 8.64 16.00
N ALA A 189 -2.13 8.86 15.92
CA ALA A 189 -3.14 7.80 15.84
C ALA A 189 -3.94 7.97 14.55
N LEU A 190 -4.23 6.86 13.88
CA LEU A 190 -5.20 6.80 12.79
C LEU A 190 -6.35 5.89 13.21
N LEU A 191 -7.56 6.36 13.01
CA LEU A 191 -8.79 5.58 13.12
C LEU A 191 -9.54 5.66 11.81
N ILE A 192 -9.99 4.53 11.29
CA ILE A 192 -10.83 4.47 10.10
C ILE A 192 -12.07 3.63 10.37
N SER A 193 -13.18 3.99 9.72
CA SER A 193 -14.42 3.25 9.76
C SER A 193 -15.02 3.14 8.35
N ASN A 194 -15.63 2.01 8.04
CA ASN A 194 -16.44 1.79 6.83
C ASN A 194 -17.96 1.78 7.14
N GLY A 195 -18.36 2.04 8.39
CA GLY A 195 -19.73 2.20 8.84
C GLY A 195 -20.08 3.65 9.12
N GLU A 196 -21.38 3.92 9.32
CA GLU A 196 -21.89 5.25 9.66
C GLU A 196 -21.55 5.64 11.11
N ASP A 197 -21.45 4.64 12.01
CA ASP A 197 -21.18 4.81 13.44
C ASP A 197 -19.89 4.05 13.81
N GLY A 198 -18.76 4.71 13.65
CA GLY A 198 -17.46 4.14 13.97
C GLY A 198 -16.93 4.66 15.31
N ASP A 199 -17.49 4.19 16.41
CA ASP A 199 -16.92 4.43 17.73
C ASP A 199 -15.97 3.29 18.10
N LYS A 200 -14.77 3.66 18.49
CA LYS A 200 -13.80 2.77 19.12
C LYS A 200 -13.42 3.35 20.47
N ILE A 201 -13.76 2.61 21.51
CA ILE A 201 -13.47 2.97 22.91
C ILE A 201 -12.15 2.31 23.32
#